data_1e2ae1558c3589c74d243b01a5b1e09d
#
_entry.id   1e2ae1558c3589c74d243b01a5b1e09d
#
_cell.length_a   1.000
_cell.length_b   1.000
_cell.length_c   1.000
_cell.angle_alpha   90.00
_cell.angle_beta   90.00
_cell.angle_gamma   90.00
#
_symmetry.space_group_name_H-M   'P 1'
#
loop_
_entity.id
_entity.type
_entity.pdbx_description
1 polymer ?
#
loop_
_entity_poly.entity_id
_entity_poly.type
_entity_poly.pdbx_seq_one_letter_code
_entity_poly.pdbx_strand_id
1 'polypeptide(L)'
;MYLIPAPAKLEKKEGRFIWAYDRYVTVDQSCSQLVTRQASLFCDGAEKELGYRPLLTRGAAKAGDVVFKQDDTMKAQSYVLDIAEDAIVLTGDEAGLWHGMQTLLQIIEQEGACLSALHIEDAPAIVNRGYYFDCTRGRIPKLSWLKQLADRMAYYKLNQLQLYVEHSYLFRGMTELWRDDTPLTAEEIMEFDRYCAERGIELVPSLSSFGHLYKLLCSREYSHLCELEDSEGKPFSQTGRMAHHTINTSDPESLQLIEGMISEYMELFTSRQFNICADETFDLGRGRNKEAVEKLGKDRVYIDYIKKLAQFLLDNDRRPMFWGDIIVGFPEMIKELPKEIICLNWGYMWNQREEETKWMYEAGAVQYCCPGCCGWNEFSALNWYAYNNIMRMCTYANKYGAIGLLNTDWGDYLHVNHPDFTRVGMIYGAAFSWNSNILSYEDINRQISRIEYRDSSENLSLIHISEPTRH
;
A
#
# COMPACT_ATOMS: atom_id res chain seq x y z
N MET A 1 -24.04 -6.60 -12.99
CA MET A 1 -23.39 -5.78 -11.94
C MET A 1 -22.18 -6.52 -11.44
N TYR A 2 -21.03 -5.87 -11.45
CA TYR A 2 -19.77 -6.35 -10.92
C TYR A 2 -19.35 -5.49 -9.72
N LEU A 3 -18.61 -6.06 -8.79
CA LEU A 3 -18.04 -5.34 -7.64
C LEU A 3 -16.59 -5.77 -7.46
N ILE A 4 -15.67 -4.83 -7.36
CA ILE A 4 -14.25 -5.07 -7.07
C ILE A 4 -13.84 -4.26 -5.84
N PRO A 5 -13.41 -4.92 -4.77
CA PRO A 5 -13.41 -6.37 -4.51
C PRO A 5 -14.81 -6.98 -4.49
N ALA A 6 -14.91 -8.24 -4.92
CA ALA A 6 -16.16 -8.99 -4.80
C ALA A 6 -16.50 -9.19 -3.32
N PRO A 7 -17.75 -8.94 -2.89
CA PRO A 7 -18.14 -9.16 -1.51
C PRO A 7 -18.17 -10.64 -1.13
N ALA A 8 -18.00 -10.93 0.16
CA ALA A 8 -18.03 -12.29 0.68
C ALA A 8 -19.39 -12.97 0.45
N LYS A 9 -20.48 -12.19 0.59
CA LYS A 9 -21.84 -12.65 0.34
C LYS A 9 -22.65 -11.58 -0.34
N LEU A 10 -23.36 -11.94 -1.40
CA LEU A 10 -24.31 -11.06 -2.11
C LEU A 10 -25.58 -11.86 -2.45
N GLU A 11 -26.72 -11.38 -1.99
CA GLU A 11 -28.02 -11.94 -2.28
C GLU A 11 -28.86 -10.90 -3.03
N LYS A 12 -29.32 -11.23 -4.24
CA LYS A 12 -30.29 -10.38 -4.97
C LYS A 12 -31.68 -10.55 -4.36
N LYS A 13 -32.40 -9.43 -4.24
CA LYS A 13 -33.77 -9.38 -3.78
C LYS A 13 -34.69 -8.86 -4.89
N GLU A 14 -36.00 -9.06 -4.76
CA GLU A 14 -36.95 -8.43 -5.64
C GLU A 14 -37.17 -6.96 -5.27
N GLY A 15 -37.46 -6.13 -6.29
CA GLY A 15 -37.69 -4.70 -6.11
C GLY A 15 -36.50 -3.82 -6.50
N ARG A 16 -36.71 -2.52 -6.43
CA ARG A 16 -35.70 -1.50 -6.76
C ARG A 16 -35.84 -0.28 -5.87
N PHE A 17 -34.74 0.28 -5.44
CA PHE A 17 -34.69 1.58 -4.80
C PHE A 17 -34.56 2.68 -5.87
N ILE A 18 -35.43 3.68 -5.80
CA ILE A 18 -35.35 4.85 -6.68
C ILE A 18 -34.76 6.01 -5.88
N TRP A 19 -33.57 6.45 -6.25
CA TRP A 19 -32.93 7.60 -5.64
C TRP A 19 -33.52 8.90 -6.18
N ALA A 20 -34.40 9.47 -5.42
CA ALA A 20 -35.00 10.78 -5.74
C ALA A 20 -34.19 11.92 -5.14
N TYR A 21 -34.24 13.10 -5.75
CA TYR A 21 -33.40 14.25 -5.36
C TYR A 21 -33.71 14.78 -3.95
N ASP A 22 -34.85 14.47 -3.39
CA ASP A 22 -35.33 14.87 -2.05
C ASP A 22 -35.02 13.82 -0.97
N ARG A 23 -34.37 12.70 -1.35
CA ARG A 23 -33.90 11.67 -0.41
C ARG A 23 -32.55 12.06 0.18
N TYR A 24 -32.44 11.87 1.49
CA TYR A 24 -31.24 12.24 2.23
C TYR A 24 -30.30 11.05 2.43
N VAL A 25 -29.01 11.35 2.45
CA VAL A 25 -28.00 10.50 3.11
C VAL A 25 -28.01 10.91 4.57
N THR A 26 -28.50 10.02 5.43
CA THR A 26 -28.65 10.26 6.86
C THR A 26 -27.56 9.50 7.63
N VAL A 27 -26.67 10.24 8.27
CA VAL A 27 -25.66 9.70 9.18
C VAL A 27 -26.28 9.57 10.57
N ASP A 28 -26.41 8.34 11.06
CA ASP A 28 -26.99 8.08 12.38
C ASP A 28 -26.14 8.71 13.51
N GLN A 29 -26.77 8.94 14.67
CA GLN A 29 -26.09 9.52 15.84
C GLN A 29 -24.95 8.65 16.38
N SER A 30 -25.00 7.33 16.15
CA SER A 30 -23.94 6.39 16.50
C SER A 30 -22.61 6.65 15.76
N CYS A 31 -22.65 7.30 14.60
CA CYS A 31 -21.49 7.49 13.74
C CYS A 31 -20.51 8.53 14.30
N SER A 32 -19.23 8.28 14.08
CA SER A 32 -18.15 9.22 14.40
C SER A 32 -18.14 10.46 13.50
N GLN A 33 -17.30 11.44 13.83
CA GLN A 33 -17.10 12.62 12.98
C GLN A 33 -16.37 12.25 11.68
N LEU A 34 -15.51 11.22 11.71
CA LEU A 34 -14.83 10.71 10.52
C LEU A 34 -15.86 10.15 9.54
N VAL A 35 -16.78 9.30 9.99
CA VAL A 35 -17.87 8.76 9.15
C VAL A 35 -18.72 9.88 8.55
N THR A 36 -18.95 10.97 9.30
CA THR A 36 -19.71 12.12 8.76
C THR A 36 -18.96 12.80 7.61
N ARG A 37 -17.62 12.95 7.71
CA ARG A 37 -16.79 13.48 6.61
C ARG A 37 -16.76 12.52 5.42
N GLN A 38 -16.62 11.23 5.66
CA GLN A 38 -16.65 10.18 4.65
C GLN A 38 -18.00 10.11 3.92
N ALA A 39 -19.10 10.31 4.63
CA ALA A 39 -20.43 10.43 4.02
C ALA A 39 -20.53 11.66 3.09
N SER A 40 -19.85 12.77 3.40
CA SER A 40 -19.74 13.90 2.48
C SER A 40 -18.96 13.55 1.22
N LEU A 41 -17.83 12.88 1.35
CA LEU A 41 -17.04 12.38 0.21
C LEU A 41 -17.84 11.38 -0.64
N PHE A 42 -18.64 10.52 0.00
CA PHE A 42 -19.57 9.64 -0.69
C PHE A 42 -20.60 10.43 -1.53
N CYS A 43 -21.21 11.49 -0.96
CA CYS A 43 -22.15 12.34 -1.69
C CYS A 43 -21.49 13.02 -2.90
N ASP A 44 -20.24 13.49 -2.75
CA ASP A 44 -19.46 14.08 -3.85
C ASP A 44 -19.17 13.05 -4.97
N GLY A 45 -18.89 11.79 -4.58
CA GLY A 45 -18.72 10.67 -5.52
C GLY A 45 -20.00 10.32 -6.27
N ALA A 46 -21.11 10.23 -5.55
CA ALA A 46 -22.42 9.88 -6.11
C ALA A 46 -22.99 10.97 -7.05
N GLU A 47 -22.64 12.25 -6.84
CA GLU A 47 -23.08 13.35 -7.69
C GLU A 47 -22.78 13.13 -9.16
N LYS A 48 -21.63 12.54 -9.48
CA LYS A 48 -21.19 12.31 -10.87
C LYS A 48 -22.15 11.42 -11.67
N GLU A 49 -22.76 10.46 -10.99
CA GLU A 49 -23.63 9.46 -11.63
C GLU A 49 -25.11 9.79 -11.49
N LEU A 50 -25.48 10.45 -10.37
CA LEU A 50 -26.85 10.87 -10.14
C LEU A 50 -27.22 12.18 -10.85
N GLY A 51 -26.23 12.99 -11.25
CA GLY A 51 -26.43 14.31 -11.85
C GLY A 51 -26.78 15.42 -10.86
N TYR A 52 -26.82 15.10 -9.56
CA TYR A 52 -26.99 16.05 -8.45
C TYR A 52 -26.31 15.47 -7.20
N ARG A 53 -25.83 16.33 -6.34
CA ARG A 53 -25.22 15.93 -5.07
C ARG A 53 -26.31 15.54 -4.06
N PRO A 54 -26.30 14.31 -3.51
CA PRO A 54 -27.24 13.91 -2.47
C PRO A 54 -27.19 14.85 -1.26
N LEU A 55 -28.35 15.09 -0.67
CA LEU A 55 -28.46 15.90 0.54
C LEU A 55 -27.98 15.10 1.75
N LEU A 56 -27.03 15.67 2.51
CA LEU A 56 -26.46 15.05 3.69
C LEU A 56 -27.13 15.62 4.95
N THR A 57 -27.50 14.75 5.87
CA THR A 57 -27.98 15.13 7.20
C THR A 57 -27.46 14.18 8.28
N ARG A 58 -27.67 14.54 9.54
CA ARG A 58 -27.30 13.71 10.69
C ARG A 58 -28.48 13.63 11.69
N GLY A 59 -28.75 12.43 12.21
CA GLY A 59 -29.78 12.21 13.19
C GLY A 59 -30.72 11.04 12.88
N ALA A 60 -31.98 11.14 13.24
CA ALA A 60 -32.95 10.09 12.99
C ALA A 60 -33.32 9.99 11.50
N ALA A 61 -33.25 8.79 10.97
CA ALA A 61 -33.62 8.49 9.59
C ALA A 61 -35.12 8.60 9.35
N LYS A 62 -35.48 8.97 8.13
CA LYS A 62 -36.86 8.97 7.63
C LYS A 62 -37.05 7.91 6.55
N ALA A 63 -38.31 7.60 6.24
CA ALA A 63 -38.60 6.70 5.13
C ALA A 63 -38.04 7.25 3.81
N GLY A 64 -37.34 6.42 3.07
CA GLY A 64 -36.70 6.79 1.83
C GLY A 64 -35.25 7.24 1.94
N ASP A 65 -34.73 7.40 3.16
CA ASP A 65 -33.31 7.80 3.36
C ASP A 65 -32.33 6.67 3.01
N VAL A 66 -31.12 7.11 2.68
CA VAL A 66 -29.92 6.26 2.67
C VAL A 66 -29.23 6.42 4.01
N VAL A 67 -29.17 5.38 4.82
CA VAL A 67 -28.82 5.47 6.24
C VAL A 67 -27.49 4.80 6.50
N PHE A 68 -26.57 5.52 7.14
CA PHE A 68 -25.30 4.97 7.62
C PHE A 68 -25.33 4.85 9.14
N LYS A 69 -25.09 3.63 9.66
CA LYS A 69 -25.13 3.30 11.09
C LYS A 69 -23.82 2.67 11.53
N GLN A 70 -23.17 3.24 12.55
CA GLN A 70 -21.98 2.66 13.11
C GLN A 70 -22.34 1.65 14.20
N ASP A 71 -21.71 0.47 14.12
CA ASP A 71 -21.82 -0.61 15.11
C ASP A 71 -20.43 -1.22 15.34
N ASP A 72 -19.77 -0.73 16.38
CA ASP A 72 -18.40 -1.17 16.73
C ASP A 72 -18.36 -2.57 17.39
N THR A 73 -19.51 -3.25 17.53
CA THR A 73 -19.56 -4.65 17.95
C THR A 73 -19.38 -5.63 16.77
N MET A 74 -19.47 -5.13 15.55
CA MET A 74 -19.22 -5.92 14.35
C MET A 74 -17.71 -6.26 14.20
N LYS A 75 -17.41 -7.28 13.40
CA LYS A 75 -16.03 -7.63 13.06
C LYS A 75 -15.35 -6.41 12.42
N ALA A 76 -14.10 -6.16 12.80
CA ALA A 76 -13.33 -5.03 12.26
C ALA A 76 -13.34 -5.01 10.72
N GLN A 77 -13.59 -3.83 10.16
CA GLN A 77 -13.68 -3.53 8.73
C GLN A 77 -14.86 -4.23 8.00
N SER A 78 -15.81 -4.83 8.73
CA SER A 78 -16.97 -5.47 8.14
C SER A 78 -18.15 -4.52 7.98
N TYR A 79 -19.01 -4.82 7.03
CA TYR A 79 -20.25 -4.09 6.82
C TYR A 79 -21.38 -5.00 6.32
N VAL A 80 -22.61 -4.53 6.53
CA VAL A 80 -23.83 -5.07 5.93
C VAL A 80 -24.48 -3.93 5.14
N LEU A 81 -24.81 -4.18 3.88
CA LEU A 81 -25.53 -3.25 3.01
C LEU A 81 -26.85 -3.88 2.56
N ASP A 82 -27.95 -3.28 2.96
CA ASP A 82 -29.29 -3.62 2.52
C ASP A 82 -29.83 -2.53 1.59
N ILE A 83 -30.19 -2.91 0.37
CA ILE A 83 -30.92 -2.07 -0.57
C ILE A 83 -32.34 -2.65 -0.70
N ALA A 84 -33.34 -1.89 -0.25
CA ALA A 84 -34.77 -2.24 -0.35
C ALA A 84 -35.51 -1.10 -1.09
N GLU A 85 -36.77 -1.31 -1.44
CA GLU A 85 -37.57 -0.32 -2.20
C GLU A 85 -37.74 1.00 -1.46
N ASP A 86 -37.80 0.96 -0.13
CA ASP A 86 -38.12 2.07 0.75
C ASP A 86 -36.92 2.66 1.50
N ALA A 87 -35.76 1.99 1.49
CA ALA A 87 -34.55 2.47 2.15
C ALA A 87 -33.27 1.78 1.64
N ILE A 88 -32.13 2.46 1.81
CA ILE A 88 -30.80 1.83 1.81
C ILE A 88 -30.25 1.94 3.23
N VAL A 89 -29.80 0.83 3.79
CA VAL A 89 -29.17 0.81 5.12
C VAL A 89 -27.80 0.18 5.02
N LEU A 90 -26.78 0.94 5.42
CA LEU A 90 -25.39 0.49 5.54
C LEU A 90 -25.02 0.50 7.03
N THR A 91 -24.68 -0.67 7.56
CA THR A 91 -24.25 -0.85 8.95
C THR A 91 -22.86 -1.46 8.97
N GLY A 92 -21.97 -0.97 9.82
CA GLY A 92 -20.59 -1.47 9.95
C GLY A 92 -19.84 -0.81 11.09
N ASP A 93 -18.64 -1.30 11.40
CA ASP A 93 -17.71 -0.51 12.20
C ASP A 93 -17.25 0.72 11.40
N GLU A 94 -16.48 1.62 12.01
CA GLU A 94 -16.07 2.88 11.37
C GLU A 94 -15.40 2.64 9.99
N ALA A 95 -14.48 1.69 9.89
CA ALA A 95 -13.80 1.35 8.64
C ALA A 95 -14.72 0.59 7.67
N GLY A 96 -15.55 -0.31 8.17
CA GLY A 96 -16.53 -1.06 7.38
C GLY A 96 -17.55 -0.16 6.69
N LEU A 97 -18.00 0.89 7.36
CA LEU A 97 -18.87 1.89 6.75
C LEU A 97 -18.23 2.54 5.52
N TRP A 98 -16.95 2.92 5.63
CA TRP A 98 -16.22 3.47 4.50
C TRP A 98 -16.11 2.50 3.32
N HIS A 99 -15.82 1.22 3.61
CA HIS A 99 -15.78 0.18 2.60
C HIS A 99 -17.15 -0.09 1.95
N GLY A 100 -18.21 -0.07 2.75
CA GLY A 100 -19.57 -0.20 2.25
C GLY A 100 -20.00 0.98 1.37
N MET A 101 -19.59 2.21 1.72
CA MET A 101 -19.80 3.39 0.87
C MET A 101 -19.15 3.23 -0.50
N GLN A 102 -17.91 2.66 -0.58
CA GLN A 102 -17.25 2.39 -1.86
C GLN A 102 -18.02 1.32 -2.66
N THR A 103 -18.56 0.30 -2.01
CA THR A 103 -19.42 -0.69 -2.68
C THR A 103 -20.69 -0.05 -3.23
N LEU A 104 -21.35 0.80 -2.46
CA LEU A 104 -22.55 1.52 -2.90
C LEU A 104 -22.24 2.46 -4.07
N LEU A 105 -21.10 3.15 -4.07
CA LEU A 105 -20.66 3.95 -5.22
C LEU A 105 -20.49 3.11 -6.48
N GLN A 106 -19.87 1.93 -6.41
CA GLN A 106 -19.75 1.04 -7.57
C GLN A 106 -21.10 0.56 -8.09
N ILE A 107 -22.09 0.38 -7.21
CA ILE A 107 -23.46 0.03 -7.61
C ILE A 107 -24.11 1.21 -8.32
N ILE A 108 -24.01 2.41 -7.77
CA ILE A 108 -24.55 3.65 -8.36
C ILE A 108 -23.93 3.91 -9.73
N GLU A 109 -22.64 3.73 -9.89
CA GLU A 109 -21.91 3.91 -11.17
C GLU A 109 -22.44 3.00 -12.28
N GLN A 110 -22.95 1.82 -11.94
CA GLN A 110 -23.45 0.85 -12.91
C GLN A 110 -24.95 0.93 -13.15
N GLU A 111 -25.75 1.33 -12.16
CA GLU A 111 -27.20 1.28 -12.20
C GLU A 111 -27.86 2.68 -12.18
N GLY A 112 -27.08 3.74 -11.94
CA GLY A 112 -27.60 5.11 -11.85
C GLY A 112 -28.50 5.30 -10.62
N ALA A 113 -29.62 6.01 -10.81
CA ALA A 113 -30.55 6.34 -9.73
C ALA A 113 -31.59 5.23 -9.44
N CYS A 114 -31.56 4.11 -10.15
CA CYS A 114 -32.53 3.01 -10.00
C CYS A 114 -31.82 1.73 -9.62
N LEU A 115 -31.55 1.54 -8.31
CA LEU A 115 -30.71 0.45 -7.78
C LEU A 115 -31.51 -0.81 -7.56
N SER A 116 -30.96 -1.96 -7.96
CA SER A 116 -31.54 -3.28 -7.69
C SER A 116 -31.53 -3.57 -6.20
N ALA A 117 -32.62 -4.13 -5.67
CA ALA A 117 -32.67 -4.55 -4.28
C ALA A 117 -31.74 -5.74 -4.04
N LEU A 118 -30.95 -5.69 -2.96
CA LEU A 118 -29.96 -6.70 -2.62
C LEU A 118 -29.56 -6.63 -1.15
N HIS A 119 -28.87 -7.68 -0.70
CA HIS A 119 -28.25 -7.76 0.61
C HIS A 119 -26.78 -8.19 0.45
N ILE A 120 -25.88 -7.47 1.08
CA ILE A 120 -24.45 -7.79 1.12
C ILE A 120 -23.99 -7.89 2.57
N GLU A 121 -23.28 -8.99 2.89
CA GLU A 121 -22.47 -9.13 4.09
C GLU A 121 -21.01 -9.26 3.68
N ASP A 122 -20.11 -8.41 4.19
CA ASP A 122 -18.77 -8.33 3.67
C ASP A 122 -17.71 -7.98 4.74
N ALA A 123 -16.52 -8.53 4.58
CA ALA A 123 -15.36 -8.26 5.41
C ALA A 123 -14.08 -8.71 4.68
N PRO A 124 -12.93 -8.05 4.93
CA PRO A 124 -11.68 -8.44 4.30
C PRO A 124 -11.15 -9.78 4.82
N ALA A 125 -10.52 -10.56 3.92
CA ALA A 125 -9.77 -11.76 4.27
C ALA A 125 -8.42 -11.40 4.91
N ILE A 126 -7.74 -10.36 4.39
CA ILE A 126 -6.48 -9.83 4.93
C ILE A 126 -6.73 -8.43 5.47
N VAL A 127 -6.37 -8.21 6.75
CA VAL A 127 -6.69 -6.96 7.48
C VAL A 127 -5.94 -5.76 6.92
N ASN A 128 -4.63 -5.88 6.69
CA ASN A 128 -3.80 -4.82 6.14
C ASN A 128 -3.61 -5.07 4.64
N ARG A 129 -4.10 -4.15 3.82
CA ARG A 129 -4.10 -4.26 2.37
C ARG A 129 -3.40 -3.05 1.80
N GLY A 130 -2.07 -3.24 1.61
CA GLY A 130 -1.16 -2.17 1.29
C GLY A 130 -0.80 -2.06 -0.18
N TYR A 131 -0.44 -0.85 -0.55
CA TYR A 131 0.24 -0.52 -1.80
C TYR A 131 1.56 0.19 -1.49
N TYR A 132 2.63 -0.22 -2.17
CA TYR A 132 3.97 0.35 -2.01
C TYR A 132 4.36 1.02 -3.30
N PHE A 133 4.60 2.32 -3.26
CA PHE A 133 4.89 3.10 -4.45
C PHE A 133 6.28 3.72 -4.37
N ASP A 134 7.10 3.49 -5.41
CA ASP A 134 8.46 4.03 -5.50
C ASP A 134 8.43 5.52 -5.88
N CYS A 135 8.85 6.36 -4.95
CA CYS A 135 8.94 7.81 -5.11
C CYS A 135 10.37 8.31 -5.37
N THR A 136 11.33 7.39 -5.62
CA THR A 136 12.74 7.74 -5.69
C THR A 136 13.34 7.54 -7.08
N ARG A 137 13.06 6.39 -7.71
CA ARG A 137 13.80 5.95 -8.89
C ARG A 137 13.30 6.62 -10.17
N GLY A 138 13.81 7.84 -10.43
CA GLY A 138 13.56 8.59 -11.67
C GLY A 138 12.24 9.35 -11.75
N ARG A 139 11.36 9.24 -10.75
CA ARG A 139 10.11 9.99 -10.69
C ARG A 139 9.69 10.24 -9.25
N ILE A 140 9.50 11.51 -8.91
CA ILE A 140 8.87 11.93 -7.67
C ILE A 140 7.47 12.44 -8.03
N PRO A 141 6.40 11.83 -7.52
CA PRO A 141 5.04 12.22 -7.89
C PRO A 141 4.65 13.55 -7.24
N LYS A 142 3.83 14.33 -7.95
CA LYS A 142 3.21 15.53 -7.37
C LYS A 142 2.15 15.14 -6.34
N LEU A 143 1.96 15.97 -5.32
CA LEU A 143 0.92 15.77 -4.30
C LEU A 143 -0.48 15.56 -4.92
N SER A 144 -0.82 16.28 -5.99
CA SER A 144 -2.11 16.12 -6.69
C SER A 144 -2.29 14.71 -7.28
N TRP A 145 -1.22 14.10 -7.78
CA TRP A 145 -1.26 12.73 -8.28
C TRP A 145 -1.35 11.70 -7.12
N LEU A 146 -0.61 11.93 -6.04
CA LEU A 146 -0.69 11.08 -4.84
C LEU A 146 -2.12 11.06 -4.27
N LYS A 147 -2.80 12.22 -4.25
CA LYS A 147 -4.20 12.30 -3.84
C LYS A 147 -5.13 11.48 -4.74
N GLN A 148 -4.92 11.50 -6.05
CA GLN A 148 -5.69 10.67 -6.98
C GLN A 148 -5.41 9.17 -6.76
N LEU A 149 -4.16 8.80 -6.46
CA LEU A 149 -3.82 7.42 -6.08
C LEU A 149 -4.58 7.00 -4.82
N ALA A 150 -4.57 7.84 -3.77
CA ALA A 150 -5.29 7.55 -2.52
C ALA A 150 -6.81 7.43 -2.73
N ASP A 151 -7.42 8.29 -3.57
CA ASP A 151 -8.84 8.15 -3.95
C ASP A 151 -9.12 6.80 -4.61
N ARG A 152 -8.24 6.37 -5.52
CA ARG A 152 -8.36 5.10 -6.23
C ARG A 152 -8.17 3.91 -5.29
N MET A 153 -7.18 3.99 -4.40
CA MET A 153 -6.95 2.97 -3.37
C MET A 153 -8.16 2.81 -2.45
N ALA A 154 -8.74 3.90 -1.99
CA ALA A 154 -9.95 3.88 -1.16
C ALA A 154 -11.13 3.24 -1.90
N TYR A 155 -11.34 3.60 -3.18
CA TYR A 155 -12.38 3.03 -4.02
C TYR A 155 -12.30 1.50 -4.13
N TYR A 156 -11.07 0.95 -4.17
CA TYR A 156 -10.81 -0.50 -4.16
C TYR A 156 -10.56 -1.07 -2.75
N LYS A 157 -10.86 -0.34 -1.68
CA LYS A 157 -10.77 -0.78 -0.28
C LYS A 157 -9.35 -1.15 0.19
N LEU A 158 -8.30 -0.60 -0.44
CA LEU A 158 -6.95 -0.63 0.12
C LEU A 158 -6.86 0.33 1.29
N ASN A 159 -6.15 -0.04 2.35
CA ASN A 159 -6.12 0.71 3.60
C ASN A 159 -4.72 1.06 4.13
N GLN A 160 -3.67 0.79 3.36
CA GLN A 160 -2.31 1.17 3.72
C GLN A 160 -1.54 1.61 2.48
N LEU A 161 -0.79 2.70 2.57
CA LEU A 161 0.12 3.18 1.53
C LEU A 161 1.50 3.41 2.12
N GLN A 162 2.53 2.95 1.43
CA GLN A 162 3.91 3.28 1.75
C GLN A 162 4.56 3.94 0.55
N LEU A 163 5.25 5.04 0.77
CA LEU A 163 6.05 5.73 -0.24
C LEU A 163 7.52 5.39 -0.03
N TYR A 164 8.13 4.72 -1.01
CA TYR A 164 9.54 4.39 -0.93
C TYR A 164 10.42 5.63 -1.12
N VAL A 165 11.24 5.91 -0.13
CA VAL A 165 12.16 7.06 -0.10
C VAL A 165 13.58 6.58 0.20
N GLU A 166 14.52 6.98 -0.66
CA GLU A 166 15.98 6.92 -0.42
C GLU A 166 16.49 8.35 -0.11
N HIS A 167 16.27 9.26 -1.03
CA HIS A 167 16.76 10.65 -1.00
C HIS A 167 15.71 11.65 -1.52
N SER A 168 14.52 11.20 -1.78
CA SER A 168 13.44 11.98 -2.41
C SER A 168 12.56 12.75 -1.43
N TYR A 169 13.00 12.87 -0.18
CA TYR A 169 12.47 13.80 0.81
C TYR A 169 13.48 14.91 1.09
N LEU A 170 13.00 16.11 1.39
CA LEU A 170 13.79 17.31 1.63
C LEU A 170 14.36 17.34 3.06
N PHE A 171 15.32 16.44 3.34
CA PHE A 171 16.02 16.40 4.63
C PHE A 171 16.79 17.68 4.92
N ARG A 172 16.70 18.17 6.16
CA ARG A 172 17.37 19.39 6.58
C ARG A 172 18.89 19.23 6.54
N GLY A 173 19.56 20.21 5.96
CA GLY A 173 21.02 20.24 5.87
C GLY A 173 21.62 19.34 4.78
N MET A 174 20.88 18.39 4.23
CA MET A 174 21.37 17.41 3.26
C MET A 174 21.24 17.88 1.80
N THR A 175 21.70 19.10 1.51
CA THR A 175 21.51 19.78 0.22
C THR A 175 22.04 18.98 -0.98
N GLU A 176 23.11 18.21 -0.83
CA GLU A 176 23.68 17.40 -1.91
C GLU A 176 22.73 16.28 -2.37
N LEU A 177 21.79 15.83 -1.52
CA LEU A 177 20.85 14.77 -1.87
C LEU A 177 19.76 15.25 -2.83
N TRP A 178 19.30 16.48 -2.67
CA TRP A 178 18.07 16.94 -3.29
C TRP A 178 18.18 18.21 -4.14
N ARG A 179 19.33 18.94 -4.15
CA ARG A 179 19.48 20.21 -4.87
C ARG A 179 19.18 20.13 -6.37
N ASP A 180 19.38 18.98 -6.99
CA ASP A 180 19.19 18.76 -8.43
C ASP A 180 17.89 18.01 -8.72
N ASP A 181 16.95 17.96 -7.74
CA ASP A 181 15.73 17.19 -7.81
C ASP A 181 14.53 17.99 -7.27
N THR A 182 13.34 17.39 -7.25
CA THR A 182 12.10 17.97 -6.70
C THR A 182 11.54 17.07 -5.58
N PRO A 183 12.25 17.00 -4.43
CA PRO A 183 11.87 16.10 -3.34
C PRO A 183 10.53 16.51 -2.72
N LEU A 184 9.86 15.55 -2.10
CA LEU A 184 8.68 15.80 -1.28
C LEU A 184 9.06 16.66 -0.08
N THR A 185 8.24 17.64 0.22
CA THR A 185 8.39 18.53 1.38
C THR A 185 7.64 17.99 2.59
N ALA A 186 8.03 18.43 3.80
CA ALA A 186 7.32 18.11 5.03
C ALA A 186 5.84 18.52 4.98
N GLU A 187 5.56 19.69 4.42
CA GLU A 187 4.19 20.21 4.28
C GLU A 187 3.35 19.32 3.36
N GLU A 188 3.89 18.89 2.23
CA GLU A 188 3.20 17.97 1.30
C GLU A 188 2.91 16.62 1.94
N ILE A 189 3.86 16.07 2.71
CA ILE A 189 3.68 14.79 3.39
C ILE A 189 2.61 14.89 4.48
N MET A 190 2.65 15.90 5.34
CA MET A 190 1.63 16.11 6.38
C MET A 190 0.23 16.35 5.80
N GLU A 191 0.13 17.09 4.68
CA GLU A 191 -1.13 17.27 3.97
C GLU A 191 -1.62 15.94 3.39
N PHE A 192 -0.73 15.13 2.84
CA PHE A 192 -1.06 13.85 2.26
C PHE A 192 -1.43 12.80 3.31
N ASP A 193 -0.76 12.78 4.46
CA ASP A 193 -1.09 11.92 5.60
C ASP A 193 -2.54 12.15 6.06
N ARG A 194 -2.91 13.42 6.27
CA ARG A 194 -4.30 13.78 6.60
C ARG A 194 -5.29 13.36 5.51
N TYR A 195 -4.93 13.57 4.24
CA TYR A 195 -5.77 13.19 3.10
C TYR A 195 -6.01 11.68 3.03
N CYS A 196 -5.00 10.87 3.30
CA CYS A 196 -5.08 9.42 3.39
C CYS A 196 -5.96 8.99 4.57
N ALA A 197 -5.76 9.57 5.76
CA ALA A 197 -6.52 9.24 6.96
C ALA A 197 -8.04 9.47 6.78
N GLU A 198 -8.45 10.55 6.11
CA GLU A 198 -9.86 10.81 5.78
C GLU A 198 -10.47 9.74 4.86
N ARG A 199 -9.64 8.98 4.14
CA ARG A 199 -10.01 7.89 3.22
C ARG A 199 -9.80 6.49 3.80
N GLY A 200 -9.54 6.41 5.11
CA GLY A 200 -9.29 5.14 5.78
C GLY A 200 -7.98 4.46 5.33
N ILE A 201 -7.01 5.24 4.87
CA ILE A 201 -5.69 4.78 4.45
C ILE A 201 -4.65 5.24 5.47
N GLU A 202 -3.91 4.31 6.04
CA GLU A 202 -2.72 4.59 6.84
C GLU A 202 -1.55 4.87 5.91
N LEU A 203 -0.98 6.09 5.97
CA LEU A 203 0.25 6.43 5.28
C LEU A 203 1.44 6.04 6.18
N VAL A 204 2.12 4.95 5.84
CA VAL A 204 3.26 4.44 6.62
C VAL A 204 4.56 5.00 6.04
N PRO A 205 5.40 5.66 6.85
CA PRO A 205 6.72 6.10 6.42
C PRO A 205 7.61 4.92 6.03
N SER A 206 8.32 5.05 4.91
CA SER A 206 9.29 4.08 4.42
C SER A 206 10.55 4.80 3.98
N LEU A 207 11.69 4.46 4.59
CA LEU A 207 12.97 5.12 4.37
C LEU A 207 14.09 4.08 4.32
N SER A 208 14.90 4.13 3.25
CA SER A 208 16.12 3.33 3.18
C SER A 208 17.07 3.71 4.32
N SER A 209 17.57 2.68 5.03
CA SER A 209 18.36 2.89 6.25
C SER A 209 19.64 2.05 6.34
N PHE A 210 19.83 1.11 5.41
CA PHE A 210 21.00 0.22 5.39
C PHE A 210 21.58 0.06 3.99
N GLY A 211 20.83 -0.54 3.05
CA GLY A 211 21.09 -0.53 1.62
C GLY A 211 20.43 0.67 0.93
N HIS A 212 20.65 0.80 -0.39
CA HIS A 212 20.03 1.83 -1.26
C HIS A 212 20.31 3.29 -0.87
N LEU A 213 21.43 3.55 -0.20
CA LEU A 213 21.84 4.89 0.22
C LEU A 213 22.87 5.52 -0.75
N TYR A 214 22.88 5.13 -2.03
CA TYR A 214 23.90 5.53 -2.99
C TYR A 214 24.14 7.05 -3.05
N LYS A 215 23.04 7.84 -3.21
CA LYS A 215 23.16 9.29 -3.35
C LYS A 215 23.69 9.96 -2.07
N LEU A 216 23.29 9.43 -0.90
CA LEU A 216 23.83 9.83 0.40
C LEU A 216 25.31 9.49 0.54
N LEU A 217 25.66 8.24 0.30
CA LEU A 217 27.01 7.70 0.54
C LEU A 217 28.03 8.07 -0.55
N CYS A 218 27.58 8.66 -1.67
CA CYS A 218 28.45 9.25 -2.68
C CYS A 218 28.57 10.79 -2.55
N SER A 219 27.87 11.41 -1.58
CA SER A 219 28.04 12.83 -1.27
C SER A 219 29.39 13.09 -0.60
N ARG A 220 29.87 14.32 -0.65
CA ARG A 220 31.13 14.71 -0.01
C ARG A 220 31.07 14.61 1.51
N GLU A 221 29.90 14.93 2.06
CA GLU A 221 29.70 14.97 3.51
C GLU A 221 29.67 13.57 4.13
N TYR A 222 29.04 12.59 3.46
CA TYR A 222 28.77 11.26 4.04
C TYR A 222 29.51 10.10 3.38
N SER A 223 30.37 10.33 2.40
CA SER A 223 31.12 9.28 1.70
C SER A 223 32.02 8.42 2.62
N HIS A 224 32.48 9.00 3.73
CA HIS A 224 33.27 8.30 4.73
C HIS A 224 32.48 7.23 5.48
N LEU A 225 31.15 7.28 5.46
CA LEU A 225 30.24 6.31 6.05
C LEU A 225 29.84 5.18 5.07
N CYS A 226 30.32 5.22 3.83
CA CYS A 226 30.07 4.14 2.87
C CYS A 226 30.81 2.87 3.25
N GLU A 227 30.20 1.70 3.09
CA GLU A 227 30.88 0.41 3.26
C GLU A 227 32.10 0.27 2.35
N LEU A 228 31.96 0.65 1.07
CA LEU A 228 33.04 0.63 0.12
C LEU A 228 33.78 1.97 0.10
N GLU A 229 35.12 1.91 -0.01
CA GLU A 229 35.95 3.09 -0.21
C GLU A 229 35.73 3.72 -1.59
N ASP A 230 36.27 4.91 -1.80
CA ASP A 230 36.20 5.66 -3.07
C ASP A 230 34.78 5.94 -3.59
N SER A 231 33.83 6.17 -2.69
CA SER A 231 32.44 6.51 -3.04
C SER A 231 32.26 8.01 -3.39
N GLU A 232 33.08 8.90 -2.82
CA GLU A 232 32.93 10.36 -2.95
C GLU A 232 32.84 10.82 -4.40
N GLY A 233 31.80 11.63 -4.68
CA GLY A 233 31.62 12.28 -5.97
C GLY A 233 31.24 11.36 -7.13
N LYS A 234 30.94 10.11 -6.88
CA LYS A 234 30.40 9.22 -7.94
C LYS A 234 29.05 9.76 -8.44
N PRO A 235 28.89 9.94 -9.77
CA PRO A 235 27.63 10.39 -10.31
C PRO A 235 26.55 9.32 -10.14
N PHE A 236 25.31 9.76 -9.93
CA PHE A 236 24.19 8.82 -9.88
C PHE A 236 24.08 8.04 -11.21
N SER A 237 24.03 6.75 -11.10
CA SER A 237 23.86 5.83 -12.23
C SER A 237 22.88 4.73 -11.87
N GLN A 238 21.91 4.49 -12.74
CA GLN A 238 20.89 3.47 -12.53
C GLN A 238 21.49 2.07 -12.32
N THR A 239 22.58 1.74 -13.02
CA THR A 239 23.27 0.46 -12.86
C THR A 239 24.35 0.51 -11.77
N GLY A 240 25.05 1.65 -11.64
CA GLY A 240 26.13 1.83 -10.66
C GLY A 240 25.66 1.93 -9.22
N ARG A 241 24.39 2.32 -9.01
CA ARG A 241 23.79 2.46 -7.67
C ARG A 241 23.69 1.17 -6.85
N MET A 242 23.95 0.02 -7.46
CA MET A 242 23.96 -1.28 -6.77
C MET A 242 25.32 -1.62 -6.13
N ALA A 243 26.26 -0.67 -6.14
CA ALA A 243 27.47 -0.67 -5.36
C ALA A 243 27.65 0.71 -4.71
N HIS A 244 28.39 0.81 -3.61
CA HIS A 244 28.54 2.06 -2.82
C HIS A 244 27.21 2.58 -2.24
N HIS A 245 26.28 1.67 -1.94
CA HIS A 245 24.95 2.01 -1.44
C HIS A 245 24.66 1.45 -0.03
N THR A 246 25.57 0.65 0.52
CA THR A 246 25.46 0.09 1.87
C THR A 246 26.23 0.94 2.86
N ILE A 247 25.62 1.28 4.00
CA ILE A 247 26.28 2.08 5.05
C ILE A 247 27.20 1.20 5.91
N ASN A 248 28.29 1.79 6.41
CA ASN A 248 29.23 1.16 7.33
C ASN A 248 28.65 1.07 8.74
N THR A 249 28.16 -0.09 9.14
CA THR A 249 27.52 -0.31 10.45
C THR A 249 28.48 -0.36 11.62
N SER A 250 29.80 -0.44 11.37
CA SER A 250 30.84 -0.43 12.40
C SER A 250 31.15 0.98 12.90
N ASP A 251 30.74 2.01 12.15
CA ASP A 251 30.91 3.39 12.55
C ASP A 251 29.69 3.88 13.33
N PRO A 252 29.88 4.37 14.58
CA PRO A 252 28.76 4.92 15.38
C PRO A 252 28.06 6.11 14.72
N GLU A 253 28.76 6.90 13.91
CA GLU A 253 28.20 8.05 13.20
C GLU A 253 27.15 7.59 12.17
N SER A 254 27.34 6.42 11.56
CA SER A 254 26.35 5.81 10.65
C SER A 254 24.99 5.61 11.30
N LEU A 255 24.98 5.05 12.51
CA LEU A 255 23.74 4.85 13.26
C LEU A 255 23.09 6.18 13.65
N GLN A 256 23.88 7.14 14.15
CA GLN A 256 23.39 8.46 14.54
C GLN A 256 22.78 9.22 13.35
N LEU A 257 23.42 9.15 12.18
CA LEU A 257 22.90 9.76 10.95
C LEU A 257 21.53 9.19 10.58
N ILE A 258 21.41 7.86 10.54
CA ILE A 258 20.18 7.19 10.16
C ILE A 258 19.07 7.42 11.19
N GLU A 259 19.37 7.35 12.49
CA GLU A 259 18.41 7.70 13.56
C GLU A 259 17.94 9.16 13.45
N GLY A 260 18.83 10.08 13.09
CA GLY A 260 18.49 11.47 12.82
C GLY A 260 17.53 11.64 11.63
N MET A 261 17.79 10.95 10.52
CA MET A 261 16.90 10.93 9.35
C MET A 261 15.54 10.33 9.68
N ILE A 262 15.51 9.21 10.40
CA ILE A 262 14.26 8.56 10.85
C ILE A 262 13.48 9.51 11.76
N SER A 263 14.15 10.15 12.74
CA SER A 263 13.51 11.09 13.66
C SER A 263 12.85 12.26 12.95
N GLU A 264 13.53 12.87 11.97
CA GLU A 264 12.98 13.98 11.20
C GLU A 264 11.76 13.52 10.38
N TYR A 265 11.86 12.35 9.75
CA TYR A 265 10.85 11.87 8.82
C TYR A 265 9.60 11.33 9.52
N MET A 266 9.75 10.57 10.63
CA MET A 266 8.62 9.94 11.31
C MET A 266 7.63 10.92 11.94
N GLU A 267 8.06 12.15 12.27
CA GLU A 267 7.20 13.18 12.88
C GLU A 267 6.14 13.73 11.91
N LEU A 268 6.29 13.44 10.61
CA LEU A 268 5.37 13.90 9.57
C LEU A 268 4.13 13.01 9.43
N PHE A 269 4.12 11.85 10.08
CA PHE A 269 3.12 10.81 9.89
C PHE A 269 2.36 10.50 11.17
N THR A 270 1.06 10.27 11.02
CA THR A 270 0.20 9.78 12.10
C THR A 270 0.33 8.27 12.33
N SER A 271 0.86 7.52 11.36
CA SER A 271 1.11 6.09 11.47
C SER A 271 2.03 5.76 12.64
N ARG A 272 1.71 4.67 13.35
CA ARG A 272 2.60 4.09 14.36
C ARG A 272 3.51 3.00 13.81
N GLN A 273 3.52 2.77 12.51
CA GLN A 273 4.42 1.87 11.81
C GLN A 273 5.51 2.68 11.10
N PHE A 274 6.68 2.07 10.92
CA PHE A 274 7.79 2.65 10.17
C PHE A 274 8.56 1.54 9.46
N ASN A 275 8.70 1.64 8.13
CA ASN A 275 9.49 0.71 7.33
C ASN A 275 10.91 1.24 7.15
N ILE A 276 11.87 0.58 7.78
CA ILE A 276 13.31 0.90 7.66
C ILE A 276 13.95 0.32 6.40
N CYS A 277 13.20 -0.34 5.53
CA CYS A 277 13.68 -1.04 4.35
C CYS A 277 14.75 -2.09 4.67
N ALA A 278 16.02 -1.76 4.57
CA ALA A 278 17.19 -2.58 4.94
C ALA A 278 17.41 -3.83 4.07
N ASP A 279 16.91 -3.80 2.84
CA ASP A 279 17.10 -4.82 1.81
C ASP A 279 18.43 -4.67 1.06
N GLU A 280 18.78 -5.72 0.33
CA GLU A 280 19.84 -5.76 -0.69
C GLU A 280 21.19 -5.17 -0.24
N THR A 281 21.64 -5.44 0.99
CA THR A 281 22.90 -4.94 1.54
C THR A 281 24.12 -5.64 0.93
N PHE A 282 24.25 -5.54 -0.41
CA PHE A 282 25.22 -6.34 -1.20
C PHE A 282 26.67 -6.06 -0.87
N ASP A 283 27.00 -4.84 -0.46
CA ASP A 283 28.39 -4.45 -0.14
C ASP A 283 28.84 -4.88 1.25
N LEU A 284 27.94 -5.26 2.15
CA LEU A 284 28.24 -5.58 3.54
C LEU A 284 29.35 -6.64 3.66
N GLY A 285 30.44 -6.27 4.32
CA GLY A 285 31.62 -7.10 4.52
C GLY A 285 32.63 -7.07 3.37
N ARG A 286 32.41 -6.21 2.36
CA ARG A 286 33.36 -6.06 1.24
C ARG A 286 34.38 -4.93 1.45
N GLY A 287 34.15 -4.08 2.42
CA GLY A 287 34.96 -2.91 2.71
C GLY A 287 35.19 -2.71 4.21
N ARG A 288 34.66 -1.65 4.79
CA ARG A 288 34.92 -1.23 6.18
C ARG A 288 34.39 -2.20 7.23
N ASN A 289 33.34 -2.95 6.96
CA ASN A 289 32.84 -4.02 7.83
C ASN A 289 33.52 -5.38 7.63
N LYS A 290 34.55 -5.49 6.78
CA LYS A 290 35.19 -6.77 6.46
C LYS A 290 35.69 -7.51 7.71
N GLU A 291 36.40 -6.83 8.62
CA GLU A 291 36.93 -7.44 9.84
C GLU A 291 35.77 -7.88 10.77
N ALA A 292 34.73 -7.08 10.90
CA ALA A 292 33.55 -7.43 11.70
C ALA A 292 32.83 -8.67 11.14
N VAL A 293 32.66 -8.76 9.83
CA VAL A 293 32.03 -9.91 9.15
C VAL A 293 32.92 -11.16 9.24
N GLU A 294 34.24 -11.03 9.09
CA GLU A 294 35.17 -12.17 9.28
C GLU A 294 35.13 -12.72 10.72
N LYS A 295 34.95 -11.86 11.71
CA LYS A 295 34.92 -12.25 13.14
C LYS A 295 33.55 -12.77 13.59
N LEU A 296 32.45 -12.16 13.17
CA LEU A 296 31.10 -12.39 13.70
C LEU A 296 30.18 -13.16 12.75
N GLY A 297 30.47 -13.14 11.46
CA GLY A 297 29.56 -13.57 10.40
C GLY A 297 28.72 -12.41 9.86
N LYS A 298 28.39 -12.46 8.56
CA LYS A 298 27.60 -11.44 7.87
C LYS A 298 26.19 -11.31 8.47
N ASP A 299 25.57 -12.44 8.80
CA ASP A 299 24.24 -12.53 9.34
C ASP A 299 24.14 -11.82 10.71
N ARG A 300 25.15 -12.03 11.58
CA ARG A 300 25.24 -11.38 12.87
C ARG A 300 25.38 -9.86 12.74
N VAL A 301 26.27 -9.39 11.87
CA VAL A 301 26.46 -7.95 11.65
C VAL A 301 25.16 -7.31 11.12
N TYR A 302 24.45 -7.99 10.22
CA TYR A 302 23.16 -7.54 9.69
C TYR A 302 22.11 -7.43 10.82
N ILE A 303 21.89 -8.52 11.56
CA ILE A 303 20.86 -8.57 12.61
C ILE A 303 21.13 -7.57 13.72
N ASP A 304 22.37 -7.40 14.14
CA ASP A 304 22.73 -6.46 15.21
C ASP A 304 22.42 -5.02 14.81
N TYR A 305 22.56 -4.67 13.52
CA TYR A 305 22.17 -3.34 13.03
C TYR A 305 20.63 -3.17 12.97
N ILE A 306 19.92 -4.15 12.41
CA ILE A 306 18.45 -4.13 12.38
C ILE A 306 17.88 -4.02 13.80
N LYS A 307 18.43 -4.75 14.76
CA LYS A 307 18.01 -4.72 16.15
C LYS A 307 18.12 -3.33 16.78
N LYS A 308 19.20 -2.60 16.48
CA LYS A 308 19.41 -1.22 16.98
C LYS A 308 18.34 -0.29 16.42
N LEU A 309 18.12 -0.30 15.10
CA LEU A 309 17.09 0.53 14.47
C LEU A 309 15.68 0.17 14.93
N ALA A 310 15.39 -1.13 15.07
CA ALA A 310 14.09 -1.58 15.57
C ALA A 310 13.85 -1.13 17.01
N GLN A 311 14.85 -1.23 17.87
CA GLN A 311 14.74 -0.74 19.26
C GLN A 311 14.55 0.77 19.31
N PHE A 312 15.31 1.53 18.52
CA PHE A 312 15.15 2.98 18.39
C PHE A 312 13.72 3.38 18.01
N LEU A 313 13.11 2.69 17.05
CA LEU A 313 11.72 2.93 16.67
C LEU A 313 10.72 2.61 17.78
N LEU A 314 10.92 1.49 18.49
CA LEU A 314 10.06 1.10 19.62
C LEU A 314 10.16 2.11 20.76
N ASP A 315 11.35 2.62 21.05
CA ASP A 315 11.58 3.66 22.07
C ASP A 315 10.91 5.01 21.71
N ASN A 316 10.55 5.18 20.44
CA ASN A 316 9.80 6.31 19.90
C ASN A 316 8.35 5.96 19.53
N ASP A 317 7.75 4.94 20.14
CA ASP A 317 6.37 4.51 19.92
C ASP A 317 6.04 4.17 18.47
N ARG A 318 7.03 3.70 17.69
CA ARG A 318 6.84 3.24 16.30
C ARG A 318 7.09 1.74 16.20
N ARG A 319 6.22 1.04 15.48
CA ARG A 319 6.36 -0.39 15.19
C ARG A 319 7.26 -0.58 13.96
N PRO A 320 8.43 -1.22 14.08
CA PRO A 320 9.35 -1.38 12.97
C PRO A 320 8.86 -2.40 11.93
N MET A 321 9.12 -2.10 10.66
CA MET A 321 8.99 -3.01 9.52
C MET A 321 10.32 -3.03 8.76
N PHE A 322 10.65 -4.17 8.13
CA PHE A 322 11.86 -4.29 7.28
C PHE A 322 11.66 -5.35 6.19
N TRP A 323 12.40 -5.26 5.10
CA TRP A 323 12.34 -6.24 4.01
C TRP A 323 13.02 -7.56 4.38
N GLY A 324 12.42 -8.67 3.97
CA GLY A 324 12.77 -10.01 4.43
C GLY A 324 13.81 -10.76 3.60
N ASP A 325 14.31 -10.19 2.51
CA ASP A 325 15.22 -10.87 1.56
C ASP A 325 16.51 -11.41 2.19
N ILE A 326 17.04 -10.69 3.17
CA ILE A 326 18.27 -11.10 3.87
C ILE A 326 17.95 -12.13 4.95
N ILE A 327 16.96 -11.85 5.83
CA ILE A 327 16.64 -12.71 6.97
C ILE A 327 16.07 -14.07 6.56
N VAL A 328 15.46 -14.19 5.38
CA VAL A 328 14.95 -15.46 4.87
C VAL A 328 16.06 -16.51 4.65
N GLY A 329 17.31 -16.08 4.51
CA GLY A 329 18.48 -16.94 4.46
C GLY A 329 18.87 -17.57 5.80
N PHE A 330 18.41 -16.99 6.93
CA PHE A 330 18.66 -17.47 8.31
C PHE A 330 17.45 -17.15 9.22
N PRO A 331 16.28 -17.70 8.93
CA PRO A 331 15.01 -17.29 9.54
C PRO A 331 14.95 -17.54 11.06
N GLU A 332 15.77 -18.44 11.59
CA GLU A 332 15.87 -18.69 13.03
C GLU A 332 16.29 -17.47 13.83
N MET A 333 17.03 -16.54 13.23
CA MET A 333 17.49 -15.30 13.89
C MET A 333 16.37 -14.28 14.07
N ILE A 334 15.21 -14.46 13.48
CA ILE A 334 14.06 -13.58 13.70
C ILE A 334 13.68 -13.49 15.18
N LYS A 335 13.96 -14.55 15.95
CA LYS A 335 13.70 -14.61 17.40
C LYS A 335 14.58 -13.68 18.22
N GLU A 336 15.64 -13.15 17.65
CA GLU A 336 16.54 -12.20 18.29
C GLU A 336 16.08 -10.75 18.10
N LEU A 337 15.19 -10.52 17.15
CA LEU A 337 14.57 -9.22 16.92
C LEU A 337 13.38 -8.99 17.87
N PRO A 338 12.99 -7.74 18.11
CA PRO A 338 11.78 -7.43 18.87
C PRO A 338 10.55 -8.14 18.27
N LYS A 339 9.67 -8.64 19.13
CA LYS A 339 8.45 -9.38 18.70
C LYS A 339 7.47 -8.54 17.90
N GLU A 340 7.53 -7.24 18.06
CA GLU A 340 6.69 -6.25 17.40
C GLU A 340 7.07 -6.07 15.92
N ILE A 341 8.31 -6.42 15.55
CA ILE A 341 8.83 -6.18 14.20
C ILE A 341 8.01 -6.95 13.14
N ILE A 342 7.76 -6.29 12.02
CA ILE A 342 7.07 -6.89 10.87
C ILE A 342 8.09 -7.17 9.77
N CYS A 343 8.15 -8.43 9.34
CA CYS A 343 8.94 -8.82 8.18
C CYS A 343 8.11 -8.67 6.90
N LEU A 344 8.63 -7.91 5.95
CA LEU A 344 8.04 -7.70 4.63
C LEU A 344 8.67 -8.71 3.67
N ASN A 345 8.02 -9.86 3.52
CA ASN A 345 8.51 -10.97 2.70
C ASN A 345 8.09 -10.77 1.24
N TRP A 346 9.03 -10.31 0.39
CA TRP A 346 8.77 -10.01 -1.01
C TRP A 346 9.17 -11.14 -1.96
N GLY A 347 8.49 -11.23 -3.08
CA GLY A 347 8.82 -12.15 -4.15
C GLY A 347 7.96 -11.87 -5.37
N TYR A 348 8.60 -11.73 -6.55
CA TYR A 348 7.97 -11.16 -7.73
C TYR A 348 7.78 -12.13 -8.89
N MET A 349 8.18 -13.39 -8.74
CA MET A 349 8.05 -14.38 -9.82
C MET A 349 6.57 -14.77 -10.04
N TRP A 350 6.15 -14.89 -11.30
CA TRP A 350 4.79 -15.34 -11.65
C TRP A 350 4.46 -16.72 -11.07
N ASN A 351 5.48 -17.56 -10.89
CA ASN A 351 5.38 -18.88 -10.26
C ASN A 351 5.96 -18.88 -8.84
N GLN A 352 5.90 -17.74 -8.14
CA GLN A 352 6.39 -17.59 -6.76
C GLN A 352 6.01 -18.80 -5.92
N ARG A 353 6.99 -19.34 -5.20
CA ARG A 353 6.83 -20.48 -4.33
C ARG A 353 6.46 -20.05 -2.92
N GLU A 354 5.94 -20.97 -2.14
CA GLU A 354 5.49 -20.69 -0.77
C GLU A 354 6.57 -20.85 0.30
N GLU A 355 7.74 -21.44 -0.06
CA GLU A 355 8.75 -21.88 0.90
C GLU A 355 9.22 -20.74 1.82
N GLU A 356 9.52 -19.57 1.28
CA GLU A 356 10.01 -18.44 2.06
C GLU A 356 8.94 -17.94 3.06
N THR A 357 7.70 -17.80 2.62
CA THR A 357 6.58 -17.45 3.50
C THR A 357 6.38 -18.51 4.60
N LYS A 358 6.53 -19.80 4.24
CA LYS A 358 6.44 -20.90 5.17
C LYS A 358 7.58 -20.89 6.20
N TRP A 359 8.84 -20.70 5.76
CA TRP A 359 9.99 -20.64 6.67
C TRP A 359 9.86 -19.50 7.68
N MET A 360 9.44 -18.34 7.24
CA MET A 360 9.18 -17.21 8.12
C MET A 360 8.06 -17.48 9.12
N TYR A 361 6.97 -18.13 8.68
CA TYR A 361 5.89 -18.59 9.57
C TYR A 361 6.41 -19.60 10.62
N GLU A 362 7.16 -20.61 10.20
CA GLU A 362 7.73 -21.65 11.08
C GLU A 362 8.75 -21.06 12.08
N ALA A 363 9.46 -20.01 11.68
CA ALA A 363 10.36 -19.26 12.57
C ALA A 363 9.61 -18.36 13.58
N GLY A 364 8.31 -18.14 13.40
CA GLY A 364 7.47 -17.31 14.26
C GLY A 364 7.48 -15.82 13.91
N ALA A 365 7.84 -15.47 12.68
CA ALA A 365 7.81 -14.10 12.21
C ALA A 365 6.39 -13.55 12.10
N VAL A 366 6.19 -12.29 12.50
CA VAL A 366 5.05 -11.50 12.07
C VAL A 366 5.36 -10.98 10.68
N GLN A 367 4.59 -11.36 9.66
CA GLN A 367 4.95 -11.07 8.29
C GLN A 367 3.81 -10.48 7.45
N TYR A 368 4.19 -9.71 6.43
CA TYR A 368 3.39 -9.39 5.24
C TYR A 368 3.90 -10.21 4.06
N CYS A 369 3.02 -10.58 3.15
CA CYS A 369 3.40 -11.03 1.82
C CYS A 369 3.43 -9.83 0.87
N CYS A 370 4.54 -9.68 0.13
CA CYS A 370 4.78 -8.50 -0.70
C CYS A 370 4.96 -8.89 -2.17
N PRO A 371 3.86 -9.06 -2.93
CA PRO A 371 3.90 -9.26 -4.38
C PRO A 371 4.21 -7.97 -5.13
N GLY A 372 4.26 -8.04 -6.47
CA GLY A 372 4.52 -6.90 -7.32
C GLY A 372 3.56 -6.71 -8.48
N CYS A 373 3.34 -5.44 -8.85
CA CYS A 373 2.57 -5.05 -10.04
C CYS A 373 3.30 -5.33 -11.35
N CYS A 374 4.61 -5.68 -11.29
CA CYS A 374 5.43 -6.08 -12.43
C CYS A 374 5.42 -5.09 -13.60
N GLY A 375 5.47 -3.79 -13.29
CA GLY A 375 5.55 -2.72 -14.28
C GLY A 375 6.94 -2.11 -14.43
N TRP A 376 7.84 -2.34 -13.47
CA TRP A 376 9.22 -1.86 -13.54
C TRP A 376 10.02 -2.61 -14.62
N ASN A 377 11.00 -1.92 -15.20
CA ASN A 377 11.84 -2.42 -16.31
C ASN A 377 11.09 -2.65 -17.64
N GLU A 378 9.80 -2.32 -17.69
CA GLU A 378 8.92 -2.56 -18.82
C GLU A 378 8.27 -1.24 -19.28
N PHE A 379 7.92 -1.12 -20.56
CA PHE A 379 7.12 0.02 -21.06
C PHE A 379 5.66 -0.07 -20.62
N SER A 380 5.17 -1.28 -20.40
CA SER A 380 3.84 -1.55 -19.86
C SER A 380 3.89 -2.69 -18.86
N ALA A 381 2.95 -2.73 -17.90
CA ALA A 381 2.91 -3.77 -16.89
C ALA A 381 2.64 -5.16 -17.51
N LEU A 382 3.32 -6.17 -16.97
CA LEU A 382 3.13 -7.58 -17.33
C LEU A 382 1.92 -8.14 -16.55
N ASN A 383 0.70 -7.78 -16.96
CA ASN A 383 -0.52 -8.05 -16.21
C ASN A 383 -0.75 -9.53 -15.87
N TRP A 384 -0.49 -10.45 -16.81
CA TRP A 384 -0.62 -11.89 -16.53
C TRP A 384 0.41 -12.37 -15.50
N TYR A 385 1.61 -11.82 -15.55
CA TYR A 385 2.68 -12.08 -14.60
C TYR A 385 2.31 -11.59 -13.20
N ALA A 386 1.86 -10.33 -13.11
CA ALA A 386 1.38 -9.70 -11.88
C ALA A 386 0.19 -10.46 -11.27
N TYR A 387 -0.81 -10.83 -12.09
CA TYR A 387 -1.95 -11.62 -11.65
C TYR A 387 -1.50 -12.90 -10.95
N ASN A 388 -0.64 -13.71 -11.57
CA ASN A 388 -0.19 -14.98 -11.02
C ASN A 388 0.64 -14.80 -9.74
N ASN A 389 1.51 -13.78 -9.71
CA ASN A 389 2.30 -13.45 -8.54
C ASN A 389 1.43 -13.02 -7.36
N ILE A 390 0.55 -12.04 -7.58
CA ILE A 390 -0.32 -11.48 -6.53
C ILE A 390 -1.28 -12.55 -6.00
N MET A 391 -1.89 -13.34 -6.89
CA MET A 391 -2.78 -14.44 -6.54
C MET A 391 -2.10 -15.43 -5.58
N ARG A 392 -0.86 -15.86 -5.92
CA ARG A 392 -0.09 -16.80 -5.10
C ARG A 392 0.26 -16.19 -3.74
N MET A 393 0.78 -14.98 -3.73
CA MET A 393 1.18 -14.31 -2.49
C MET A 393 -0.02 -14.05 -1.56
N CYS A 394 -1.21 -13.71 -2.09
CA CYS A 394 -2.44 -13.63 -1.30
C CYS A 394 -2.85 -15.00 -0.74
N THR A 395 -2.72 -16.06 -1.54
CA THR A 395 -3.00 -17.43 -1.09
C THR A 395 -2.07 -17.85 0.05
N TYR A 396 -0.78 -17.54 -0.08
CA TYR A 396 0.21 -17.83 0.97
C TYR A 396 0.00 -16.99 2.23
N ALA A 397 -0.37 -15.71 2.06
CA ALA A 397 -0.71 -14.85 3.18
C ALA A 397 -1.85 -15.45 4.03
N ASN A 398 -2.92 -15.88 3.38
CA ASN A 398 -4.04 -16.55 4.07
C ASN A 398 -3.62 -17.90 4.69
N LYS A 399 -2.84 -18.71 3.97
CA LYS A 399 -2.41 -20.05 4.42
C LYS A 399 -1.49 -20.00 5.64
N TYR A 400 -0.58 -19.03 5.69
CA TYR A 400 0.44 -18.88 6.72
C TYR A 400 0.17 -17.73 7.69
N GLY A 401 -1.06 -17.22 7.73
CA GLY A 401 -1.49 -16.23 8.71
C GLY A 401 -0.70 -14.91 8.65
N ALA A 402 -0.25 -14.48 7.47
CA ALA A 402 0.35 -13.17 7.31
C ALA A 402 -0.67 -12.09 7.68
N ILE A 403 -0.24 -11.07 8.42
CA ILE A 403 -1.12 -10.00 8.91
C ILE A 403 -1.40 -8.93 7.87
N GLY A 404 -0.74 -8.99 6.71
CA GLY A 404 -0.92 -8.02 5.64
C GLY A 404 -0.44 -8.50 4.27
N LEU A 405 -0.93 -7.80 3.27
CA LEU A 405 -0.42 -7.79 1.90
C LEU A 405 0.12 -6.39 1.62
N LEU A 406 1.32 -6.29 1.03
CA LEU A 406 1.88 -5.02 0.55
C LEU A 406 2.26 -5.20 -0.92
N ASN A 407 1.37 -4.82 -1.83
CA ASN A 407 1.57 -4.96 -3.26
C ASN A 407 2.50 -3.85 -3.77
N THR A 408 3.66 -4.20 -4.33
CA THR A 408 4.72 -3.25 -4.66
C THR A 408 4.67 -2.79 -6.11
N ASP A 409 4.99 -1.51 -6.31
CA ASP A 409 5.16 -0.87 -7.61
C ASP A 409 6.49 -0.10 -7.64
N TRP A 410 7.53 -0.79 -8.11
CA TRP A 410 8.89 -0.27 -8.15
C TRP A 410 9.13 0.61 -9.37
N GLY A 411 10.09 1.51 -9.26
CA GLY A 411 10.50 2.44 -10.30
C GLY A 411 11.85 2.13 -10.95
N ASP A 412 12.31 0.89 -10.91
CA ASP A 412 13.56 0.48 -11.52
C ASP A 412 13.65 0.93 -12.99
N TYR A 413 14.84 1.27 -13.45
CA TYR A 413 15.10 1.87 -14.76
C TYR A 413 14.30 3.17 -15.02
N LEU A 414 14.24 4.04 -13.99
CA LEU A 414 13.75 5.41 -14.09
C LEU A 414 12.26 5.54 -14.40
N HIS A 415 11.43 4.60 -13.94
CA HIS A 415 10.00 4.61 -14.22
C HIS A 415 9.68 4.81 -15.71
N VAL A 416 10.28 4.02 -16.58
CA VAL A 416 10.03 4.12 -18.04
C VAL A 416 8.58 3.87 -18.43
N ASN A 417 7.83 3.14 -17.60
CA ASN A 417 6.40 2.92 -17.76
C ASN A 417 5.56 4.13 -17.30
N HIS A 418 4.37 4.25 -17.85
CA HIS A 418 3.37 5.17 -17.29
C HIS A 418 2.74 4.54 -16.03
N PRO A 419 2.53 5.30 -14.94
CA PRO A 419 2.00 4.76 -13.68
C PRO A 419 0.59 4.17 -13.80
N ASP A 420 -0.20 4.57 -14.79
CA ASP A 420 -1.51 3.99 -15.03
C ASP A 420 -1.46 2.54 -15.51
N PHE A 421 -0.33 2.07 -16.04
CA PHE A 421 -0.20 0.67 -16.46
C PHE A 421 -0.12 -0.31 -15.29
N THR A 422 0.35 0.13 -14.12
CA THR A 422 0.41 -0.70 -12.92
C THR A 422 -0.90 -0.71 -12.11
N ARG A 423 -1.86 0.14 -12.50
CA ARG A 423 -3.17 0.23 -11.85
C ARG A 423 -3.92 -1.11 -11.82
N VAL A 424 -3.83 -1.89 -12.89
CA VAL A 424 -4.43 -3.22 -12.97
C VAL A 424 -3.86 -4.15 -11.91
N GLY A 425 -2.53 -4.15 -11.73
CA GLY A 425 -1.85 -4.89 -10.66
C GLY A 425 -2.29 -4.43 -9.25
N MET A 426 -2.46 -3.13 -9.04
CA MET A 426 -3.01 -2.59 -7.79
C MET A 426 -4.41 -3.17 -7.52
N ILE A 427 -5.28 -3.22 -8.53
CA ILE A 427 -6.65 -3.75 -8.41
C ILE A 427 -6.64 -5.26 -8.12
N TYR A 428 -5.73 -6.04 -8.72
CA TYR A 428 -5.56 -7.45 -8.36
C TYR A 428 -5.22 -7.60 -6.86
N GLY A 429 -4.27 -6.80 -6.37
CA GLY A 429 -3.90 -6.79 -4.95
C GLY A 429 -5.07 -6.48 -4.04
N ALA A 430 -5.88 -5.48 -4.40
CA ALA A 430 -7.09 -5.11 -3.68
C ALA A 430 -8.12 -6.24 -3.68
N ALA A 431 -8.43 -6.82 -4.84
CA ALA A 431 -9.43 -7.86 -5.00
C ALA A 431 -9.08 -9.13 -4.23
N PHE A 432 -7.82 -9.60 -4.35
CA PHE A 432 -7.40 -10.90 -3.80
C PHE A 432 -7.02 -10.85 -2.32
N SER A 433 -6.67 -9.69 -1.81
CA SER A 433 -6.49 -9.49 -0.36
C SER A 433 -7.81 -9.28 0.38
N TRP A 434 -8.84 -8.81 -0.31
CA TRP A 434 -10.17 -8.66 0.25
C TRP A 434 -10.93 -9.98 0.30
N ASN A 435 -11.00 -10.70 -0.81
CA ASN A 435 -11.74 -11.95 -0.92
C ASN A 435 -10.82 -13.10 -1.33
N SER A 436 -10.77 -14.16 -0.52
CA SER A 436 -9.96 -15.36 -0.78
C SER A 436 -10.48 -16.22 -1.96
N ASN A 437 -11.71 -16.00 -2.42
CA ASN A 437 -12.24 -16.59 -3.66
C ASN A 437 -11.71 -15.83 -4.87
N ILE A 438 -10.54 -16.24 -5.35
CA ILE A 438 -9.83 -15.56 -6.44
C ILE A 438 -10.52 -15.85 -7.77
N LEU A 439 -10.88 -14.77 -8.48
CA LEU A 439 -11.45 -14.86 -9.83
C LEU A 439 -10.39 -15.31 -10.84
N SER A 440 -10.82 -15.96 -11.93
CA SER A 440 -9.94 -16.25 -13.07
C SER A 440 -9.36 -14.98 -13.67
N TYR A 441 -8.24 -15.10 -14.41
CA TYR A 441 -7.61 -13.96 -15.08
C TYR A 441 -8.59 -13.26 -16.03
N GLU A 442 -9.36 -14.03 -16.77
CA GLU A 442 -10.35 -13.52 -17.69
C GLU A 442 -11.50 -12.80 -16.99
N ASP A 443 -12.00 -13.37 -15.88
CA ASP A 443 -13.15 -12.80 -15.17
C ASP A 443 -12.78 -11.51 -14.45
N ILE A 444 -11.64 -11.45 -13.76
CA ILE A 444 -11.21 -10.21 -13.08
C ILE A 444 -10.94 -9.09 -14.11
N ASN A 445 -10.32 -9.41 -15.25
CA ASN A 445 -10.04 -8.43 -16.29
C ASN A 445 -11.31 -7.90 -16.96
N ARG A 446 -12.31 -8.76 -17.16
CA ARG A 446 -13.64 -8.34 -17.63
C ARG A 446 -14.28 -7.36 -16.66
N GLN A 447 -14.21 -7.64 -15.36
CA GLN A 447 -14.74 -6.75 -14.33
C GLN A 447 -13.97 -5.43 -14.27
N ILE A 448 -12.63 -5.46 -14.34
CA ILE A 448 -11.78 -4.25 -14.41
C ILE A 448 -12.14 -3.41 -15.65
N SER A 449 -12.31 -4.04 -16.81
CA SER A 449 -12.75 -3.37 -18.03
C SER A 449 -14.04 -2.57 -17.79
N ARG A 450 -15.01 -3.17 -17.12
CA ARG A 450 -16.30 -2.53 -16.82
C ARG A 450 -16.20 -1.43 -15.76
N ILE A 451 -15.51 -1.70 -14.67
CA ILE A 451 -15.51 -0.79 -13.49
C ILE A 451 -14.48 0.32 -13.64
N GLU A 452 -13.22 -0.03 -13.94
CA GLU A 452 -12.13 0.95 -13.98
C GLU A 452 -12.17 1.79 -15.27
N TYR A 453 -12.43 1.13 -16.40
CA TYR A 453 -12.39 1.78 -17.72
C TYR A 453 -13.78 2.10 -18.29
N ARG A 454 -14.87 1.74 -17.57
CA ARG A 454 -16.26 1.98 -17.99
C ARG A 454 -16.60 1.44 -19.37
N ASP A 455 -15.91 0.39 -19.80
CA ASP A 455 -16.15 -0.26 -21.07
C ASP A 455 -17.38 -1.16 -21.00
N SER A 456 -18.45 -0.75 -21.68
CA SER A 456 -19.71 -1.51 -21.71
C SER A 456 -19.63 -2.80 -22.52
N SER A 457 -18.64 -2.94 -23.40
CA SER A 457 -18.42 -4.17 -24.16
C SER A 457 -17.76 -5.27 -23.34
N GLU A 458 -17.17 -4.91 -22.18
CA GLU A 458 -16.40 -5.79 -21.28
C GLU A 458 -15.22 -6.48 -21.99
N ASN A 459 -14.80 -5.93 -23.11
CA ASN A 459 -13.78 -6.45 -24.02
C ASN A 459 -12.62 -5.46 -24.19
N LEU A 460 -12.54 -4.45 -23.35
CA LEU A 460 -11.34 -3.61 -23.36
C LEU A 460 -10.18 -4.55 -23.11
N SER A 461 -9.51 -4.89 -24.19
CA SER A 461 -8.33 -5.73 -24.09
C SER A 461 -7.30 -4.95 -23.27
N LEU A 462 -7.18 -5.27 -21.99
CA LEU A 462 -6.04 -4.84 -21.18
C LEU A 462 -4.72 -5.25 -21.87
N ILE A 463 -4.78 -6.25 -22.76
CA ILE A 463 -3.73 -6.61 -23.71
C ILE A 463 -3.43 -5.46 -24.68
N HIS A 464 -4.42 -4.72 -25.16
CA HIS A 464 -4.19 -3.56 -26.05
C HIS A 464 -3.61 -2.35 -25.32
N ILE A 465 -3.82 -2.25 -24.01
CA ILE A 465 -3.21 -1.21 -23.18
C ILE A 465 -1.80 -1.63 -22.75
N SER A 466 -1.60 -2.91 -22.39
CA SER A 466 -0.37 -3.40 -21.77
C SER A 466 0.50 -4.31 -22.65
N GLU A 467 -0.05 -4.90 -23.71
CA GLU A 467 0.70 -5.77 -24.63
C GLU A 467 0.33 -5.44 -26.09
N PRO A 468 0.73 -4.29 -26.66
CA PRO A 468 0.35 -3.90 -28.02
C PRO A 468 0.97 -4.76 -29.13
N THR A 469 1.76 -5.79 -28.82
CA THR A 469 2.61 -6.53 -29.77
C THR A 469 2.26 -8.00 -29.94
N ARG A 470 1.20 -8.53 -29.35
CA ARG A 470 0.70 -9.86 -29.70
C ARG A 470 -0.24 -9.78 -30.90
N HIS A 471 0.35 -9.73 -32.10
CA HIS A 471 -0.29 -10.12 -33.33
C HIS A 471 0.21 -11.48 -33.80
#